data_9dc80f27f75c205c583c63d6a4186c53
#
_entry.id   9dc80f27f75c205c583c63d6a4186c53
#
_cell.length_a   1.000
_cell.length_b   1.000
_cell.length_c   1.000
_cell.angle_alpha   90.00
_cell.angle_beta   90.00
_cell.angle_gamma   90.00
#
_symmetry.space_group_name_H-M   'P 1'
#
loop_
_entity.id
_entity.type
_entity.pdbx_description
1 polymer ?
#
loop_
_entity_poly.entity_id
_entity_poly.type
_entity_poly.pdbx_seq_one_letter_code
_entity_poly.pdbx_strand_id
1 'polypeptide(L)'
;MPISVSNRRRFTLGHAPDASPSRASLLPLFLVTLLFALAPFRASADVGVILNESLDESMDRITGSGHMAVYFSRICADTPTKFRLCAPGESGSVMSTYINIGENHSFQWNIVPLNVYLYGVEDPVNRPLFASYKIKHALEERYRQNYLAGLCDTPACQTSNKSEWREMVASTLIRGMYLFIVDTSVEQDRALIVEFNNAPNENHFNGATNNCADFVRRIVNTYFPHAASRDVLNDFGMTSPKAVARTFTHYAQRHPELNLRVMHFAQVPGTIKRSRDVRAGTEQLLRSKKLLIPMAVFAYEALPVVAASYVITGRFNPEKEFEKHPATNLAPENLASSPHLQSVALQDQRTQIVGASAEWNNYRKAFDTEIEENRDSPEALDRSHFFKLLDEKGTASVGSDGSAWMQLSENGGSVSVGVSASNVLAQESDPQLAYSLLLARTSALLKSPKHRRETMLEFHQEWANLQRASAAAASARNPAPSKLARLIPIEASATF
;
A
#
# COMPACT_ATOMS: atom_id res chain seq x y z
N MET A 1 -74.03 4.95 25.33
CA MET A 1 -75.29 4.13 25.19
C MET A 1 -74.91 2.85 24.53
N PRO A 2 -75.38 1.76 25.07
CA PRO A 2 -74.88 0.42 24.78
C PRO A 2 -75.70 -0.33 23.74
N ILE A 3 -75.18 -1.45 23.18
CA ILE A 3 -76.00 -2.67 23.02
C ILE A 3 -75.04 -3.83 22.80
N SER A 4 -75.15 -4.73 23.74
CA SER A 4 -74.80 -6.14 23.78
C SER A 4 -75.57 -6.94 22.74
N VAL A 5 -74.96 -8.04 22.17
CA VAL A 5 -75.68 -9.33 22.11
C VAL A 5 -74.60 -10.48 21.94
N SER A 6 -74.69 -11.39 22.88
CA SER A 6 -74.17 -12.71 23.01
C SER A 6 -74.71 -13.63 21.92
N ASN A 7 -73.88 -14.55 21.42
CA ASN A 7 -74.39 -15.85 20.98
C ASN A 7 -73.30 -16.95 21.11
N ARG A 8 -73.49 -17.81 22.13
CA ARG A 8 -72.86 -19.10 22.30
C ARG A 8 -73.43 -20.08 21.28
N ARG A 9 -72.55 -20.69 20.50
CA ARG A 9 -72.88 -21.99 19.86
C ARG A 9 -71.85 -23.01 20.31
N ARG A 10 -72.40 -24.06 20.92
CA ARG A 10 -71.74 -25.34 21.23
C ARG A 10 -71.36 -26.01 19.90
N PHE A 11 -70.16 -26.49 19.82
CA PHE A 11 -69.74 -27.45 18.78
C PHE A 11 -69.36 -28.77 19.42
N THR A 12 -70.01 -29.78 18.91
CA THR A 12 -69.90 -31.20 19.21
C THR A 12 -68.58 -31.73 18.67
N LEU A 13 -67.95 -32.60 19.48
CA LEU A 13 -66.80 -33.42 19.08
C LEU A 13 -67.18 -34.35 17.92
N GLY A 14 -66.60 -34.12 16.77
CA GLY A 14 -66.55 -35.05 15.64
C GLY A 14 -65.24 -35.78 15.62
N HIS A 15 -65.33 -37.10 15.54
CA HIS A 15 -64.18 -38.04 15.36
C HIS A 15 -63.33 -37.63 14.16
N ALA A 16 -62.01 -37.58 14.33
CA ALA A 16 -61.03 -37.43 13.26
C ALA A 16 -60.78 -38.80 12.63
N PRO A 17 -60.72 -38.89 11.29
CA PRO A 17 -60.23 -40.11 10.64
C PRO A 17 -58.69 -40.08 10.63
N ASP A 18 -58.11 -41.24 10.89
CA ASP A 18 -56.66 -41.56 10.79
C ASP A 18 -56.11 -41.11 9.42
N ALA A 19 -55.32 -40.08 9.38
CA ALA A 19 -54.52 -39.70 8.24
C ALA A 19 -53.15 -40.38 8.35
N SER A 20 -52.91 -41.41 7.57
CA SER A 20 -51.60 -41.99 7.33
C SER A 20 -50.63 -40.92 6.82
N PRO A 21 -49.38 -40.87 7.30
CA PRO A 21 -48.39 -39.87 6.83
C PRO A 21 -48.07 -40.16 5.36
N SER A 22 -48.54 -39.26 4.46
CA SER A 22 -48.10 -39.26 3.08
C SER A 22 -46.58 -39.00 3.09
N ARG A 23 -45.82 -39.93 2.51
CA ARG A 23 -44.41 -39.76 2.20
C ARG A 23 -44.27 -38.56 1.24
N ALA A 24 -44.25 -37.36 1.77
CA ALA A 24 -43.85 -36.18 1.03
C ALA A 24 -42.41 -36.45 0.51
N SER A 25 -42.32 -36.58 -0.80
CA SER A 25 -41.04 -36.92 -1.45
C SER A 25 -40.02 -35.82 -1.14
N LEU A 26 -38.97 -36.14 -0.40
CA LEU A 26 -37.81 -35.29 -0.13
C LEU A 26 -36.95 -35.02 -1.39
N LEU A 27 -37.38 -35.63 -2.54
CA LEU A 27 -36.70 -35.51 -3.82
C LEU A 27 -36.46 -34.06 -4.31
N PRO A 28 -37.44 -33.14 -4.24
CA PRO A 28 -37.20 -31.79 -4.72
C PRO A 28 -36.21 -31.00 -3.82
N LEU A 29 -36.19 -31.26 -2.51
CA LEU A 29 -35.25 -30.61 -1.59
C LEU A 29 -33.81 -31.07 -1.84
N PHE A 30 -33.63 -32.36 -2.14
CA PHE A 30 -32.32 -32.93 -2.49
C PHE A 30 -31.82 -32.44 -3.84
N LEU A 31 -32.71 -32.21 -4.81
CA LEU A 31 -32.32 -31.69 -6.14
C LEU A 31 -31.91 -30.21 -6.06
N VAL A 32 -32.57 -29.40 -5.23
CA VAL A 32 -32.21 -27.99 -5.02
C VAL A 32 -30.90 -27.87 -4.26
N THR A 33 -30.66 -28.68 -3.23
CA THR A 33 -29.38 -28.69 -2.52
C THR A 33 -28.22 -29.20 -3.41
N LEU A 34 -28.48 -30.18 -4.27
CA LEU A 34 -27.49 -30.67 -5.24
C LEU A 34 -27.16 -29.62 -6.32
N LEU A 35 -28.16 -28.87 -6.78
CA LEU A 35 -27.94 -27.74 -7.72
C LEU A 35 -27.13 -26.60 -7.11
N PHE A 36 -27.32 -26.28 -5.83
CA PHE A 36 -26.49 -25.31 -5.11
C PHE A 36 -25.08 -25.87 -4.82
N ALA A 37 -24.90 -27.15 -4.61
CA ALA A 37 -23.60 -27.79 -4.41
C ALA A 37 -22.80 -27.92 -5.73
N LEU A 38 -23.50 -27.93 -6.89
CA LEU A 38 -22.89 -27.97 -8.22
C LEU A 38 -22.74 -26.60 -8.86
N ALA A 39 -23.18 -25.51 -8.21
CA ALA A 39 -22.84 -24.17 -8.65
C ALA A 39 -21.31 -24.05 -8.60
N PRO A 40 -20.62 -23.88 -9.74
CA PRO A 40 -19.18 -23.72 -9.72
C PRO A 40 -18.89 -22.52 -8.81
N PHE A 41 -18.24 -22.75 -7.69
CA PHE A 41 -17.58 -21.69 -6.96
C PHE A 41 -16.59 -21.07 -7.96
N ARG A 42 -16.98 -20.00 -8.62
CA ARG A 42 -16.05 -19.23 -9.45
C ARG A 42 -14.96 -18.77 -8.50
N ALA A 43 -13.81 -19.41 -8.60
CA ALA A 43 -12.66 -18.96 -7.85
C ALA A 43 -12.45 -17.49 -8.23
N SER A 44 -12.68 -16.60 -7.28
CA SER A 44 -12.52 -15.17 -7.46
C SER A 44 -11.04 -14.87 -7.58
N ALA A 45 -10.69 -14.03 -8.52
CA ALA A 45 -9.38 -13.45 -8.69
C ALA A 45 -9.54 -11.93 -8.76
N ASP A 46 -8.45 -11.22 -8.59
CA ASP A 46 -8.46 -9.76 -8.65
C ASP A 46 -7.32 -9.26 -9.54
N VAL A 47 -7.60 -8.24 -10.32
CA VAL A 47 -6.57 -7.42 -10.95
C VAL A 47 -6.67 -5.99 -10.43
N GLY A 48 -5.53 -5.35 -10.24
CA GLY A 48 -5.52 -3.98 -9.76
C GLY A 48 -4.49 -3.11 -10.46
N VAL A 49 -4.81 -1.83 -10.53
CA VAL A 49 -3.92 -0.77 -11.03
C VAL A 49 -3.30 -0.05 -9.85
N ILE A 50 -1.98 -0.09 -9.73
CA ILE A 50 -1.22 0.65 -8.73
C ILE A 50 -0.83 2.00 -9.31
N LEU A 51 -1.31 3.07 -8.69
CA LEU A 51 -0.92 4.45 -8.97
C LEU A 51 0.05 4.92 -7.89
N ASN A 52 1.33 4.90 -8.21
CA ASN A 52 2.39 5.37 -7.32
C ASN A 52 2.50 6.88 -7.35
N GLU A 53 2.61 7.52 -6.18
CA GLU A 53 2.87 8.94 -6.05
C GLU A 53 4.18 9.35 -6.74
N SER A 54 4.27 10.60 -7.12
CA SER A 54 5.45 11.17 -7.77
C SER A 54 6.58 11.38 -6.78
N LEU A 55 7.78 10.98 -7.16
CA LEU A 55 9.00 11.37 -6.45
C LEU A 55 9.28 12.85 -6.69
N ASP A 56 10.21 13.43 -5.93
CA ASP A 56 10.53 14.85 -6.04
C ASP A 56 11.06 15.22 -7.43
N GLU A 57 10.63 16.38 -7.94
CA GLU A 57 11.00 16.86 -9.26
C GLU A 57 12.46 17.38 -9.23
N SER A 58 13.35 16.76 -10.00
CA SER A 58 14.59 17.39 -10.42
C SER A 58 14.40 18.06 -11.79
N MET A 59 15.24 19.05 -12.12
CA MET A 59 15.19 19.72 -13.43
C MET A 59 15.42 18.71 -14.59
N ASP A 60 16.16 17.63 -14.33
CA ASP A 60 16.59 16.65 -15.32
C ASP A 60 15.57 15.52 -15.53
N ARG A 61 14.50 15.45 -14.73
CA ARG A 61 13.47 14.43 -14.81
C ARG A 61 12.09 15.05 -14.77
N ILE A 62 11.31 14.88 -15.82
CA ILE A 62 9.86 15.18 -15.81
C ILE A 62 9.17 14.06 -15.03
N THR A 63 9.26 14.09 -13.70
CA THR A 63 8.81 12.98 -12.83
C THR A 63 7.47 13.24 -12.15
N GLY A 64 6.83 14.38 -12.39
CA GLY A 64 5.53 14.73 -11.78
C GLY A 64 4.37 13.77 -12.09
N SER A 65 4.54 12.86 -13.06
CA SER A 65 3.51 11.91 -13.50
C SER A 65 3.37 10.67 -12.61
N GLY A 66 4.27 10.43 -11.65
CA GLY A 66 4.29 9.20 -10.86
C GLY A 66 4.72 7.96 -11.65
N HIS A 67 4.38 6.78 -11.15
CA HIS A 67 4.66 5.50 -11.79
C HIS A 67 3.44 4.58 -11.70
N MET A 68 3.35 3.58 -12.59
CA MET A 68 2.27 2.58 -12.57
C MET A 68 2.79 1.17 -12.58
N ALA A 69 2.02 0.29 -11.92
CA ALA A 69 2.20 -1.14 -11.94
C ALA A 69 0.83 -1.85 -11.95
N VAL A 70 0.82 -3.14 -12.22
CA VAL A 70 -0.37 -3.99 -12.15
C VAL A 70 -0.23 -4.97 -11.00
N TYR A 71 -1.26 -5.08 -10.18
CA TYR A 71 -1.38 -6.09 -9.14
C TYR A 71 -2.26 -7.24 -9.62
N PHE A 72 -1.88 -8.46 -9.27
CA PHE A 72 -2.67 -9.68 -9.49
C PHE A 72 -2.76 -10.46 -8.18
N SER A 73 -3.97 -10.84 -7.76
CA SER A 73 -4.14 -11.62 -6.54
C SER A 73 -3.80 -13.11 -6.74
N ARG A 74 -3.88 -13.63 -7.97
CA ARG A 74 -3.70 -15.05 -8.29
C ARG A 74 -2.55 -15.34 -9.25
N ILE A 75 -1.84 -14.33 -9.70
CA ILE A 75 -0.61 -14.52 -10.48
C ILE A 75 0.58 -14.22 -9.60
N CYS A 76 1.49 -15.17 -9.50
CA CYS A 76 2.71 -15.11 -8.73
C CYS A 76 3.94 -15.27 -9.62
N ALA A 77 5.07 -14.76 -9.16
CA ALA A 77 6.35 -14.97 -9.81
C ALA A 77 6.76 -16.45 -9.69
N ASP A 78 7.04 -17.09 -10.81
CA ASP A 78 7.84 -18.31 -10.85
C ASP A 78 9.32 -17.96 -10.83
N THR A 79 9.67 -16.99 -11.68
CA THR A 79 10.91 -16.23 -11.66
C THR A 79 10.57 -14.74 -11.85
N PRO A 80 11.49 -13.81 -11.72
CA PRO A 80 11.20 -12.39 -11.99
C PRO A 80 10.66 -12.10 -13.40
N THR A 81 10.79 -13.03 -14.31
CA THR A 81 10.39 -12.90 -15.72
C THR A 81 9.46 -14.02 -16.21
N LYS A 82 8.91 -14.83 -15.30
CA LYS A 82 7.94 -15.90 -15.61
C LYS A 82 6.83 -15.93 -14.56
N PHE A 83 5.66 -16.27 -15.02
CA PHE A 83 4.42 -16.31 -14.24
C PHE A 83 3.98 -17.73 -13.95
N ARG A 84 3.32 -17.90 -12.80
CA ARG A 84 2.49 -19.07 -12.46
C ARG A 84 1.25 -18.63 -11.70
N LEU A 85 0.29 -19.51 -11.55
CA LEU A 85 -0.76 -19.30 -10.56
C LEU A 85 -0.16 -19.35 -9.15
N CYS A 86 -0.67 -18.49 -8.27
CA CYS A 86 -0.26 -18.50 -6.87
C CYS A 86 -0.64 -19.82 -6.18
N ALA A 87 0.23 -20.27 -5.30
CA ALA A 87 -0.08 -21.33 -4.34
C ALA A 87 -1.02 -20.77 -3.25
N PRO A 88 -1.75 -21.64 -2.52
CA PRO A 88 -2.55 -21.22 -1.37
C PRO A 88 -1.70 -20.45 -0.35
N GLY A 89 -2.22 -19.30 0.10
CA GLY A 89 -1.54 -18.44 1.08
C GLY A 89 -0.59 -17.39 0.49
N GLU A 90 -0.30 -17.41 -0.81
CA GLU A 90 0.46 -16.34 -1.45
C GLU A 90 -0.42 -15.12 -1.70
N SER A 91 0.13 -13.93 -1.44
CA SER A 91 -0.60 -12.63 -1.53
C SER A 91 -0.66 -12.04 -2.93
N GLY A 92 -0.26 -12.82 -3.96
CA GLY A 92 -0.19 -12.32 -5.31
C GLY A 92 1.09 -11.53 -5.60
N SER A 93 1.13 -10.89 -6.76
CA SER A 93 2.32 -10.20 -7.23
C SER A 93 2.02 -8.89 -7.92
N VAL A 94 3.05 -8.07 -8.05
CA VAL A 94 3.03 -6.81 -8.79
C VAL A 94 3.95 -6.90 -9.99
N MET A 95 3.40 -6.55 -11.15
CA MET A 95 4.13 -6.49 -12.42
C MET A 95 4.33 -5.04 -12.84
N SER A 96 5.55 -4.71 -13.24
CA SER A 96 5.89 -3.37 -13.71
C SER A 96 6.94 -3.40 -14.81
N THR A 97 7.11 -2.26 -15.48
CA THR A 97 8.14 -2.06 -16.52
C THR A 97 9.37 -1.43 -15.90
N TYR A 98 10.51 -2.09 -16.12
CA TYR A 98 11.83 -1.60 -15.72
C TYR A 98 12.86 -1.87 -16.82
N ILE A 99 13.81 -0.97 -16.92
CA ILE A 99 14.76 -1.01 -18.03
C ILE A 99 15.79 -2.11 -17.87
N ASN A 100 16.34 -2.30 -16.66
CA ASN A 100 17.40 -3.27 -16.39
C ASN A 100 17.19 -3.95 -15.04
N ILE A 101 17.04 -5.28 -15.01
CA ILE A 101 16.87 -6.06 -13.78
C ILE A 101 18.00 -7.03 -13.49
N GLY A 102 19.00 -7.10 -14.32
CA GLY A 102 20.16 -7.98 -14.17
C GLY A 102 21.42 -7.32 -14.66
N GLU A 103 22.49 -8.10 -14.78
CA GLU A 103 23.80 -7.60 -15.19
C GLU A 103 23.82 -7.15 -16.64
N ASN A 104 23.20 -7.93 -17.53
CA ASN A 104 23.29 -7.76 -18.98
C ASN A 104 21.94 -7.92 -19.70
N HIS A 105 20.83 -7.88 -18.96
CA HIS A 105 19.50 -8.11 -19.53
C HIS A 105 18.62 -6.89 -19.42
N SER A 106 18.00 -6.54 -20.53
CA SER A 106 16.99 -5.50 -20.62
C SER A 106 15.64 -6.15 -20.84
N PHE A 107 14.82 -6.22 -19.78
CA PHE A 107 13.49 -6.78 -19.86
C PHE A 107 12.44 -5.69 -19.97
N GLN A 108 11.37 -5.95 -20.72
CA GLN A 108 10.24 -5.03 -20.81
C GLN A 108 9.47 -4.96 -19.49
N TRP A 109 9.36 -6.09 -18.81
CA TRP A 109 8.62 -6.19 -17.56
C TRP A 109 9.25 -7.21 -16.61
N ASN A 110 8.90 -7.08 -15.34
CA ASN A 110 9.20 -8.07 -14.32
C ASN A 110 8.06 -8.15 -13.32
N ILE A 111 8.05 -9.24 -12.56
CA ILE A 111 7.04 -9.52 -11.54
C ILE A 111 7.71 -9.76 -10.18
N VAL A 112 7.13 -9.18 -9.13
CA VAL A 112 7.64 -9.21 -7.77
C VAL A 112 6.51 -9.59 -6.82
N PRO A 113 6.72 -10.43 -5.80
CA PRO A 113 5.70 -10.69 -4.77
C PRO A 113 5.20 -9.38 -4.15
N LEU A 114 3.88 -9.29 -3.88
CA LEU A 114 3.25 -8.06 -3.41
C LEU A 114 3.95 -7.46 -2.17
N ASN A 115 4.20 -8.29 -1.14
CA ASN A 115 4.80 -7.79 0.10
C ASN A 115 6.23 -7.29 -0.11
N VAL A 116 6.98 -7.94 -1.00
CA VAL A 116 8.33 -7.50 -1.40
C VAL A 116 8.26 -6.17 -2.16
N TYR A 117 7.29 -6.02 -3.06
CA TYR A 117 7.04 -4.75 -3.74
C TYR A 117 6.73 -3.63 -2.76
N LEU A 118 5.83 -3.88 -1.81
CA LEU A 118 5.39 -2.87 -0.83
C LEU A 118 6.49 -2.57 0.20
N TYR A 119 7.04 -3.61 0.81
CA TYR A 119 7.82 -3.49 2.05
C TYR A 119 9.25 -4.01 1.95
N GLY A 120 9.61 -4.72 0.87
CA GLY A 120 10.92 -5.36 0.69
C GLY A 120 11.09 -6.68 1.46
N VAL A 121 10.00 -7.21 2.04
CA VAL A 121 9.98 -8.42 2.86
C VAL A 121 8.79 -9.30 2.47
N GLU A 122 8.90 -10.60 2.69
CA GLU A 122 7.86 -11.58 2.36
C GLU A 122 6.71 -11.51 3.38
N ASP A 123 7.05 -11.44 4.66
CA ASP A 123 6.08 -11.32 5.75
C ASP A 123 5.90 -9.85 6.15
N PRO A 124 4.70 -9.26 5.99
CA PRO A 124 4.43 -7.88 6.37
C PRO A 124 4.59 -7.59 7.86
N VAL A 125 4.69 -8.63 8.73
CA VAL A 125 5.04 -8.45 10.14
C VAL A 125 6.45 -7.88 10.30
N ASN A 126 7.33 -8.12 9.33
CA ASN A 126 8.69 -7.59 9.30
C ASN A 126 8.83 -6.29 8.50
N ARG A 127 7.70 -5.67 8.11
CA ARG A 127 7.75 -4.40 7.37
C ARG A 127 8.51 -3.33 8.15
N PRO A 128 9.38 -2.55 7.49
CA PRO A 128 10.05 -1.43 8.12
C PRO A 128 9.06 -0.34 8.57
N LEU A 129 9.26 0.19 9.77
CA LEU A 129 8.51 1.33 10.30
C LEU A 129 9.26 2.66 10.18
N PHE A 130 10.50 2.63 9.70
CA PHE A 130 11.33 3.79 9.51
C PHE A 130 11.98 3.76 8.11
N ALA A 131 11.76 4.81 7.32
CA ALA A 131 12.28 4.91 5.96
C ALA A 131 13.60 5.66 5.93
N SER A 132 14.69 4.97 5.54
CA SER A 132 15.95 5.57 5.16
C SER A 132 16.47 4.94 3.87
N TYR A 133 17.34 5.66 3.15
CA TYR A 133 17.96 5.08 1.94
C TYR A 133 18.87 3.88 2.26
N LYS A 134 19.43 3.82 3.46
CA LYS A 134 20.26 2.69 3.90
C LYS A 134 19.41 1.43 4.07
N ILE A 135 18.26 1.52 4.75
CA ILE A 135 17.31 0.40 4.89
C ILE A 135 16.79 -0.02 3.52
N LYS A 136 16.37 0.95 2.70
CA LYS A 136 15.88 0.70 1.36
C LYS A 136 16.91 -0.09 0.55
N HIS A 137 18.17 0.33 0.59
CA HIS A 137 19.27 -0.31 -0.13
C HIS A 137 19.55 -1.75 0.37
N ALA A 138 19.56 -1.95 1.69
CA ALA A 138 19.73 -3.29 2.26
C ALA A 138 18.59 -4.26 1.87
N LEU A 139 17.35 -3.77 1.77
CA LEU A 139 16.22 -4.56 1.30
C LEU A 139 16.34 -4.88 -0.20
N GLU A 140 16.83 -3.95 -1.02
CA GLU A 140 17.10 -4.18 -2.44
C GLU A 140 18.21 -5.20 -2.65
N GLU A 141 19.28 -5.11 -1.86
CA GLU A 141 20.38 -6.07 -1.88
C GLU A 141 19.90 -7.47 -1.52
N ARG A 142 19.14 -7.60 -0.42
CA ARG A 142 18.52 -8.86 -0.02
C ARG A 142 17.63 -9.44 -1.14
N TYR A 143 16.84 -8.61 -1.80
CA TYR A 143 16.01 -9.05 -2.92
C TYR A 143 16.85 -9.60 -4.08
N ARG A 144 17.93 -8.92 -4.44
CA ARG A 144 18.82 -9.38 -5.51
C ARG A 144 19.44 -10.75 -5.18
N GLN A 145 19.88 -10.91 -3.94
CA GLN A 145 20.46 -12.18 -3.48
C GLN A 145 19.43 -13.32 -3.49
N ASN A 146 18.20 -13.05 -3.07
CA ASN A 146 17.19 -14.10 -2.87
C ASN A 146 16.40 -14.44 -4.15
N TYR A 147 16.19 -13.48 -5.05
CA TYR A 147 15.25 -13.63 -6.16
C TYR A 147 15.88 -13.54 -7.54
N LEU A 148 17.12 -13.06 -7.66
CA LEU A 148 17.74 -12.81 -8.96
C LEU A 148 18.85 -13.80 -9.31
N ALA A 149 18.81 -15.01 -8.78
CA ALA A 149 19.74 -16.04 -9.17
C ALA A 149 19.74 -16.25 -10.70
N GLY A 150 20.91 -16.29 -11.32
CA GLY A 150 21.06 -16.36 -12.76
C GLY A 150 20.87 -15.03 -13.52
N LEU A 151 20.42 -13.98 -12.85
CA LEU A 151 20.27 -12.65 -13.43
C LEU A 151 21.19 -11.60 -12.80
N CYS A 152 21.59 -11.79 -11.55
CA CYS A 152 22.40 -10.85 -10.77
C CYS A 152 23.29 -11.63 -9.79
N ASP A 153 24.27 -12.36 -10.32
CA ASP A 153 25.09 -13.30 -9.53
C ASP A 153 26.43 -12.70 -9.08
N THR A 154 26.89 -11.63 -9.72
CA THR A 154 28.14 -10.99 -9.31
C THR A 154 27.96 -10.07 -8.10
N PRO A 155 28.98 -9.95 -7.22
CA PRO A 155 28.94 -8.99 -6.12
C PRO A 155 28.64 -7.54 -6.58
N ALA A 156 29.17 -7.16 -7.75
CA ALA A 156 28.94 -5.83 -8.32
C ALA A 156 27.46 -5.58 -8.66
N CYS A 157 26.74 -6.59 -9.15
CA CYS A 157 25.32 -6.49 -9.39
C CYS A 157 24.53 -6.49 -8.06
N GLN A 158 24.85 -7.41 -7.16
CA GLN A 158 24.12 -7.57 -5.89
C GLN A 158 24.19 -6.33 -5.00
N THR A 159 25.31 -5.62 -4.99
CA THR A 159 25.53 -4.40 -4.20
C THR A 159 25.33 -3.10 -4.98
N SER A 160 24.86 -3.16 -6.22
CA SER A 160 24.71 -2.00 -7.10
C SER A 160 23.77 -0.96 -6.53
N ASN A 161 24.21 0.30 -6.53
CA ASN A 161 23.36 1.47 -6.19
C ASN A 161 22.59 2.02 -7.40
N LYS A 162 22.69 1.38 -8.57
CA LYS A 162 22.01 1.84 -9.77
C LYS A 162 20.50 1.65 -9.64
N SER A 163 19.77 2.61 -10.08
CA SER A 163 18.50 3.11 -9.61
C SER A 163 17.22 2.37 -10.05
N GLU A 164 17.31 1.35 -10.89
CA GLU A 164 16.11 0.73 -11.48
C GLU A 164 15.32 -0.09 -10.44
N TRP A 165 15.99 -0.59 -9.43
CA TRP A 165 15.40 -1.36 -8.32
C TRP A 165 14.59 -0.52 -7.33
N ARG A 166 14.79 0.80 -7.32
CA ARG A 166 14.12 1.70 -6.38
C ARG A 166 12.60 1.59 -6.42
N GLU A 167 12.04 1.24 -7.55
CA GLU A 167 10.60 1.24 -7.77
C GLU A 167 9.97 -0.13 -7.62
N MET A 168 10.78 -1.20 -7.49
CA MET A 168 10.32 -2.59 -7.44
C MET A 168 10.28 -3.20 -6.06
N VAL A 169 11.13 -2.76 -5.16
CA VAL A 169 11.31 -3.34 -3.84
C VAL A 169 11.09 -2.28 -2.79
N ALA A 170 10.31 -2.56 -1.76
CA ALA A 170 10.03 -1.64 -0.67
C ALA A 170 9.57 -0.25 -1.15
N SER A 171 8.64 -0.21 -2.10
CA SER A 171 8.17 1.04 -2.72
C SER A 171 7.53 2.00 -1.73
N THR A 172 6.92 1.50 -0.64
CA THR A 172 6.34 2.33 0.42
C THR A 172 7.37 3.14 1.20
N LEU A 173 8.65 2.79 1.17
CA LEU A 173 9.67 3.61 1.82
C LEU A 173 9.90 4.94 1.09
N ILE A 174 9.70 4.96 -0.23
CA ILE A 174 9.99 6.13 -1.06
C ILE A 174 8.75 6.90 -1.50
N ARG A 175 7.58 6.26 -1.54
CA ARG A 175 6.35 6.90 -2.01
C ARG A 175 5.08 6.27 -1.46
N GLY A 176 4.01 7.06 -1.38
CA GLY A 176 2.65 6.56 -1.20
C GLY A 176 2.07 6.01 -2.51
N MET A 177 1.01 5.22 -2.42
CA MET A 177 0.35 4.65 -3.60
C MET A 177 -1.11 4.31 -3.35
N TYR A 178 -1.89 4.31 -4.42
CA TYR A 178 -3.27 3.84 -4.45
C TYR A 178 -3.36 2.60 -5.33
N LEU A 179 -4.06 1.59 -4.86
CA LEU A 179 -4.34 0.36 -5.58
C LEU A 179 -5.85 0.28 -5.86
N PHE A 180 -6.23 0.36 -7.13
CA PHE A 180 -7.61 0.24 -7.62
C PHE A 180 -7.81 -1.19 -8.07
N ILE A 181 -8.70 -1.95 -7.41
CA ILE A 181 -8.88 -3.38 -7.58
C ILE A 181 -10.26 -3.67 -8.13
N VAL A 182 -10.35 -4.61 -9.05
CA VAL A 182 -11.61 -5.16 -9.55
C VAL A 182 -11.55 -6.69 -9.59
N ASP A 183 -12.73 -7.32 -9.49
CA ASP A 183 -12.86 -8.76 -9.58
C ASP A 183 -12.58 -9.27 -11.00
N THR A 184 -11.89 -10.40 -11.09
CA THR A 184 -11.58 -11.12 -12.34
C THR A 184 -11.86 -12.61 -12.17
N SER A 185 -11.59 -13.38 -13.21
CA SER A 185 -11.67 -14.84 -13.16
C SER A 185 -10.28 -15.48 -13.27
N VAL A 186 -10.13 -16.67 -12.69
CA VAL A 186 -8.90 -17.45 -12.80
C VAL A 186 -8.59 -17.84 -14.24
N GLU A 187 -9.62 -17.96 -15.09
CA GLU A 187 -9.49 -18.24 -16.53
C GLU A 187 -8.81 -17.08 -17.25
N GLN A 188 -9.15 -15.84 -16.91
CA GLN A 188 -8.46 -14.63 -17.45
C GLN A 188 -7.00 -14.60 -17.01
N ASP A 189 -6.71 -14.93 -15.74
CA ASP A 189 -5.34 -15.02 -15.23
C ASP A 189 -4.53 -16.09 -15.96
N ARG A 190 -5.11 -17.29 -16.19
CA ARG A 190 -4.44 -18.35 -16.96
C ARG A 190 -4.13 -17.90 -18.39
N ALA A 191 -5.06 -17.22 -19.04
CA ALA A 191 -4.84 -16.69 -20.39
C ALA A 191 -3.67 -15.70 -20.42
N LEU A 192 -3.62 -14.78 -19.44
CA LEU A 192 -2.52 -13.83 -19.32
C LEU A 192 -1.17 -14.53 -19.05
N ILE A 193 -1.14 -15.52 -18.17
CA ILE A 193 0.07 -16.30 -17.88
C ILE A 193 0.62 -16.95 -19.16
N VAL A 194 -0.26 -17.58 -19.94
CA VAL A 194 0.14 -18.22 -21.21
C VAL A 194 0.66 -17.18 -22.20
N GLU A 195 -0.03 -16.06 -22.36
CA GLU A 195 0.37 -14.97 -23.25
C GLU A 195 1.77 -14.46 -22.89
N PHE A 196 1.99 -14.05 -21.65
CA PHE A 196 3.22 -13.41 -21.23
C PHE A 196 4.41 -14.38 -21.12
N ASN A 197 4.16 -15.65 -20.74
CA ASN A 197 5.22 -16.64 -20.68
C ASN A 197 5.74 -17.07 -22.08
N ASN A 198 4.92 -16.93 -23.11
CA ASN A 198 5.27 -17.26 -24.48
C ASN A 198 5.74 -16.04 -25.30
N ALA A 199 5.42 -14.82 -24.87
CA ALA A 199 5.84 -13.60 -25.53
C ALA A 199 7.31 -13.27 -25.23
N PRO A 200 8.05 -12.65 -26.17
CA PRO A 200 9.37 -12.10 -25.86
C PRO A 200 9.23 -10.98 -24.81
N ASN A 201 10.06 -11.06 -23.77
CA ASN A 201 10.14 -10.03 -22.74
C ASN A 201 11.28 -9.07 -23.03
N GLU A 202 11.17 -8.33 -24.12
CA GLU A 202 12.18 -7.41 -24.60
C GLU A 202 11.83 -5.97 -24.27
N ASN A 203 12.84 -5.16 -23.94
CA ASN A 203 12.66 -3.77 -23.61
C ASN A 203 12.44 -2.91 -24.86
N HIS A 204 11.27 -2.28 -24.92
CA HIS A 204 10.91 -1.29 -25.92
C HIS A 204 10.44 0.04 -25.30
N PHE A 205 10.95 0.37 -24.13
CA PHE A 205 10.52 1.55 -23.38
C PHE A 205 10.73 2.84 -24.17
N ASN A 206 9.65 3.64 -24.25
CA ASN A 206 9.64 5.00 -24.77
C ASN A 206 8.74 5.86 -23.90
N GLY A 207 9.30 6.92 -23.31
CA GLY A 207 8.58 7.78 -22.37
C GLY A 207 7.29 8.41 -22.89
N ALA A 208 7.16 8.60 -24.22
CA ALA A 208 5.98 9.20 -24.83
C ALA A 208 4.93 8.18 -25.30
N THR A 209 5.37 7.03 -25.83
CA THR A 209 4.48 6.12 -26.58
C THR A 209 4.44 4.70 -26.04
N ASN A 210 5.39 4.32 -25.19
CA ASN A 210 5.47 2.99 -24.59
C ASN A 210 6.08 3.05 -23.18
N ASN A 211 5.43 3.80 -22.29
CA ASN A 211 5.84 3.99 -20.90
C ASN A 211 5.10 3.03 -19.95
N CYS A 212 5.34 3.16 -18.63
CA CYS A 212 4.70 2.33 -17.61
C CYS A 212 3.16 2.40 -17.66
N ALA A 213 2.59 3.57 -17.94
CA ALA A 213 1.13 3.72 -18.03
C ALA A 213 0.56 3.08 -19.30
N ASP A 214 1.26 3.15 -20.44
CA ASP A 214 0.89 2.42 -21.64
C ASP A 214 0.92 0.90 -21.44
N PHE A 215 1.92 0.42 -20.70
CA PHE A 215 2.05 -0.99 -20.36
C PHE A 215 0.87 -1.47 -19.51
N VAL A 216 0.59 -0.77 -18.40
CA VAL A 216 -0.56 -1.07 -17.53
C VAL A 216 -1.89 -1.00 -18.29
N ARG A 217 -2.07 0.03 -19.13
CA ARG A 217 -3.24 0.18 -19.98
C ARG A 217 -3.46 -1.03 -20.90
N ARG A 218 -2.41 -1.57 -21.51
CA ARG A 218 -2.51 -2.78 -22.35
C ARG A 218 -2.96 -3.98 -21.56
N ILE A 219 -2.35 -4.25 -20.42
CA ILE A 219 -2.71 -5.39 -19.56
C ILE A 219 -4.16 -5.29 -19.09
N VAL A 220 -4.56 -4.14 -18.56
CA VAL A 220 -5.94 -3.95 -18.09
C VAL A 220 -6.95 -4.14 -19.23
N ASN A 221 -6.62 -3.69 -20.45
CA ASN A 221 -7.50 -3.87 -21.61
C ASN A 221 -7.52 -5.31 -22.15
N THR A 222 -6.58 -6.17 -21.77
CA THR A 222 -6.68 -7.62 -22.01
C THR A 222 -7.77 -8.23 -21.14
N TYR A 223 -7.90 -7.81 -19.89
CA TYR A 223 -8.98 -8.25 -18.99
C TYR A 223 -10.33 -7.63 -19.36
N PHE A 224 -10.34 -6.33 -19.64
CA PHE A 224 -11.54 -5.52 -19.85
C PHE A 224 -11.32 -4.59 -21.05
N PRO A 225 -11.78 -4.97 -22.24
CA PRO A 225 -11.59 -4.17 -23.45
C PRO A 225 -12.05 -2.71 -23.26
N HIS A 226 -11.16 -1.77 -23.57
CA HIS A 226 -11.39 -0.33 -23.45
C HIS A 226 -11.55 0.22 -22.03
N ALA A 227 -11.23 -0.55 -20.98
CA ALA A 227 -11.34 -0.08 -19.60
C ALA A 227 -10.35 1.05 -19.28
N ALA A 228 -9.19 1.04 -19.91
CA ALA A 228 -8.19 2.09 -19.72
C ALA A 228 -7.83 2.76 -21.05
N SER A 229 -7.81 4.09 -21.07
CA SER A 229 -7.55 4.88 -22.28
C SER A 229 -6.54 6.01 -22.03
N ARG A 230 -5.99 6.55 -23.11
CA ARG A 230 -5.19 7.78 -23.10
C ARG A 230 -6.10 8.99 -22.95
N ASP A 231 -5.58 10.02 -22.31
CA ASP A 231 -6.18 11.35 -22.31
C ASP A 231 -5.37 12.29 -23.21
N VAL A 232 -5.70 12.30 -24.49
CA VAL A 232 -4.92 13.03 -25.49
C VAL A 232 -4.89 14.53 -25.20
N LEU A 233 -6.00 15.09 -24.72
CA LEU A 233 -6.10 16.53 -24.44
C LEU A 233 -5.32 16.94 -23.21
N ASN A 234 -5.41 16.13 -22.16
CA ASN A 234 -4.81 16.47 -20.86
C ASN A 234 -3.32 16.11 -20.79
N ASP A 235 -2.88 15.11 -21.51
CA ASP A 235 -1.53 14.58 -21.48
C ASP A 235 -0.75 14.77 -22.81
N PHE A 236 -1.24 15.65 -23.68
CA PHE A 236 -0.56 16.02 -24.93
C PHE A 236 -0.22 14.81 -25.83
N GLY A 237 -1.12 13.81 -25.88
CA GLY A 237 -0.94 12.59 -26.67
C GLY A 237 -0.11 11.49 -25.98
N MET A 238 0.51 11.76 -24.84
CA MET A 238 1.15 10.75 -24.00
C MET A 238 0.12 9.99 -23.16
N THR A 239 0.51 8.85 -22.61
CA THR A 239 -0.29 8.16 -21.60
C THR A 239 0.28 8.48 -20.21
N SER A 240 -0.53 9.11 -19.36
CA SER A 240 -0.11 9.36 -17.99
C SER A 240 -0.69 8.33 -17.02
N PRO A 241 0.02 8.04 -15.91
CA PRO A 241 -0.49 7.22 -14.82
C PRO A 241 -1.86 7.69 -14.32
N LYS A 242 -2.06 8.99 -14.15
CA LYS A 242 -3.32 9.56 -13.68
C LYS A 242 -4.48 9.32 -14.65
N ALA A 243 -4.25 9.43 -15.95
CA ALA A 243 -5.28 9.19 -16.98
C ALA A 243 -5.73 7.72 -16.99
N VAL A 244 -4.78 6.79 -16.89
CA VAL A 244 -5.08 5.35 -16.84
C VAL A 244 -5.88 5.00 -15.59
N ALA A 245 -5.43 5.44 -14.41
CA ALA A 245 -6.15 5.22 -13.16
C ALA A 245 -7.57 5.80 -13.21
N ARG A 246 -7.72 7.03 -13.71
CA ARG A 246 -9.02 7.71 -13.87
C ARG A 246 -9.96 6.93 -14.79
N THR A 247 -9.51 6.57 -15.98
CA THR A 247 -10.36 5.91 -16.96
C THR A 247 -10.75 4.51 -16.51
N PHE A 248 -9.83 3.77 -15.90
CA PHE A 248 -10.08 2.47 -15.29
C PHE A 248 -11.11 2.56 -14.15
N THR A 249 -10.94 3.52 -13.24
CA THR A 249 -11.90 3.76 -12.14
C THR A 249 -13.28 4.10 -12.68
N HIS A 250 -13.39 4.98 -13.67
CA HIS A 250 -14.66 5.33 -14.28
C HIS A 250 -15.30 4.16 -15.04
N TYR A 251 -14.50 3.30 -15.64
CA TYR A 251 -15.00 2.07 -16.26
C TYR A 251 -15.60 1.15 -15.21
N ALA A 252 -14.86 0.87 -14.13
CA ALA A 252 -15.31 0.01 -13.06
C ALA A 252 -16.56 0.56 -12.33
N GLN A 253 -16.66 1.87 -12.16
CA GLN A 253 -17.86 2.50 -11.59
C GLN A 253 -19.12 2.35 -12.47
N ARG A 254 -18.96 2.22 -13.80
CA ARG A 254 -20.06 1.93 -14.73
C ARG A 254 -20.40 0.44 -14.83
N HIS A 255 -19.54 -0.40 -14.26
CA HIS A 255 -19.65 -1.85 -14.19
C HIS A 255 -19.63 -2.32 -12.73
N PRO A 256 -20.75 -2.16 -11.98
CA PRO A 256 -20.81 -2.49 -10.55
C PRO A 256 -20.48 -3.95 -10.23
N GLU A 257 -20.71 -4.83 -11.20
CA GLU A 257 -20.38 -6.26 -11.12
C GLU A 257 -18.87 -6.53 -10.96
N LEU A 258 -18.02 -5.56 -11.27
CA LEU A 258 -16.57 -5.65 -11.09
C LEU A 258 -16.13 -5.34 -9.66
N ASN A 259 -17.04 -4.90 -8.79
CA ASN A 259 -16.79 -4.68 -7.37
C ASN A 259 -15.53 -3.82 -7.11
N LEU A 260 -15.51 -2.59 -7.63
CA LEU A 260 -14.36 -1.67 -7.46
C LEU A 260 -14.04 -1.46 -5.98
N ARG A 261 -12.79 -1.70 -5.63
CA ARG A 261 -12.21 -1.46 -4.30
C ARG A 261 -10.92 -0.67 -4.45
N VAL A 262 -10.66 0.23 -3.51
CA VAL A 262 -9.45 1.05 -3.53
C VAL A 262 -8.73 0.89 -2.20
N MET A 263 -7.42 0.65 -2.26
CA MET A 263 -6.54 0.65 -1.08
C MET A 263 -5.57 1.82 -1.18
N HIS A 264 -5.17 2.31 -0.03
CA HIS A 264 -4.11 3.30 0.10
C HIS A 264 -2.98 2.75 0.95
N PHE A 265 -1.76 2.84 0.43
CA PHE A 265 -0.53 2.54 1.15
C PHE A 265 0.25 3.83 1.35
N ALA A 266 0.31 4.29 2.59
CA ALA A 266 1.05 5.51 2.92
C ALA A 266 2.56 5.27 2.81
N GLN A 267 3.30 6.32 2.42
CA GLN A 267 4.76 6.27 2.50
C GLN A 267 5.20 6.13 3.95
N VAL A 268 6.08 5.17 4.22
CA VAL A 268 6.69 5.00 5.54
C VAL A 268 7.44 6.28 5.93
N PRO A 269 7.17 6.87 7.10
CA PRO A 269 7.88 8.05 7.57
C PRO A 269 9.35 7.75 7.90
N GLY A 270 10.20 8.75 7.72
CA GLY A 270 11.62 8.64 8.01
C GLY A 270 12.38 9.83 7.45
N THR A 271 13.62 9.60 7.04
CA THR A 271 14.49 10.63 6.47
C THR A 271 14.28 10.82 4.96
N ILE A 272 13.65 9.85 4.29
CA ILE A 272 13.34 9.97 2.86
C ILE A 272 12.25 11.02 2.67
N LYS A 273 12.50 11.95 1.75
CA LYS A 273 11.55 13.01 1.43
C LYS A 273 10.20 12.47 1.00
N ARG A 274 9.14 13.12 1.47
CA ARG A 274 7.77 12.74 1.15
C ARG A 274 7.46 12.87 -0.35
N SER A 275 6.83 11.85 -0.91
CA SER A 275 6.32 11.85 -2.28
C SER A 275 5.18 12.86 -2.46
N ARG A 276 4.81 13.13 -3.70
CA ARG A 276 3.79 14.11 -4.08
C ARG A 276 2.69 13.46 -4.89
N ASP A 277 1.55 14.13 -4.95
CA ASP A 277 0.43 13.72 -5.77
C ASP A 277 0.81 13.55 -7.22
N VAL A 278 0.27 12.51 -7.83
CA VAL A 278 0.35 12.30 -9.29
C VAL A 278 -0.39 13.41 -10.00
N ARG A 279 0.25 14.02 -10.98
CA ARG A 279 -0.32 15.07 -11.81
C ARG A 279 -0.39 14.62 -13.26
N ALA A 280 -1.47 15.01 -13.93
CA ALA A 280 -1.59 14.91 -15.36
C ALA A 280 -0.77 16.01 -16.06
N GLY A 281 -0.56 15.92 -17.37
CA GLY A 281 0.28 16.87 -18.11
C GLY A 281 -0.17 18.33 -17.96
N THR A 282 -1.45 18.62 -18.18
CA THR A 282 -2.00 19.99 -17.98
C THR A 282 -1.91 20.46 -16.53
N GLU A 283 -2.11 19.56 -15.56
CA GLU A 283 -1.98 19.88 -14.14
C GLU A 283 -0.54 20.23 -13.77
N GLN A 284 0.43 19.55 -14.36
CA GLN A 284 1.85 19.89 -14.17
C GLN A 284 2.15 21.29 -14.68
N LEU A 285 1.65 21.64 -15.88
CA LEU A 285 1.82 22.99 -16.43
C LEU A 285 1.19 24.06 -15.55
N LEU A 286 -0.04 23.85 -15.07
CA LEU A 286 -0.79 24.84 -14.29
C LEU A 286 -0.28 25.00 -12.85
N ARG A 287 0.28 23.94 -12.25
CA ARG A 287 0.73 23.94 -10.84
C ARG A 287 2.22 24.12 -10.65
N SER A 288 3.02 23.99 -11.69
CA SER A 288 4.46 24.20 -11.64
C SER A 288 4.79 25.65 -12.01
N LYS A 289 5.26 26.45 -11.05
CA LYS A 289 5.72 27.82 -11.33
C LYS A 289 6.80 27.88 -12.41
N LYS A 290 7.64 26.85 -12.50
CA LYS A 290 8.71 26.71 -13.48
C LYS A 290 8.18 26.59 -14.92
N LEU A 291 6.99 25.99 -15.09
CA LEU A 291 6.34 25.81 -16.38
C LEU A 291 5.29 26.88 -16.65
N LEU A 292 4.52 27.25 -15.63
CA LEU A 292 3.44 28.24 -15.76
C LEU A 292 3.96 29.64 -16.13
N ILE A 293 5.06 30.08 -15.52
CA ILE A 293 5.61 31.43 -15.80
C ILE A 293 6.10 31.56 -17.25
N PRO A 294 6.95 30.66 -17.79
CA PRO A 294 7.31 30.71 -19.20
C PRO A 294 6.10 30.61 -20.13
N MET A 295 5.13 29.73 -19.81
CA MET A 295 3.92 29.60 -20.62
C MET A 295 3.08 30.89 -20.60
N ALA A 296 2.97 31.56 -19.46
CA ALA A 296 2.24 32.82 -19.34
C ALA A 296 2.92 33.96 -20.10
N VAL A 297 4.25 33.91 -20.27
CA VAL A 297 5.02 34.95 -21.00
C VAL A 297 5.07 34.65 -22.50
N PHE A 298 5.34 33.42 -22.87
CA PHE A 298 5.64 33.05 -24.27
C PHE A 298 4.51 32.36 -25.02
N ALA A 299 3.51 31.82 -24.29
CA ALA A 299 2.40 31.04 -24.86
C ALA A 299 1.08 31.29 -24.10
N TYR A 300 0.81 32.53 -23.73
CA TYR A 300 -0.38 32.88 -22.92
C TYR A 300 -1.71 32.46 -23.57
N GLU A 301 -1.76 32.42 -24.89
CA GLU A 301 -2.95 31.98 -25.64
C GLU A 301 -3.28 30.49 -25.42
N ALA A 302 -2.30 29.67 -25.03
CA ALA A 302 -2.50 28.28 -24.71
C ALA A 302 -3.11 28.06 -23.30
N LEU A 303 -2.99 29.04 -22.40
CA LEU A 303 -3.48 28.91 -21.02
C LEU A 303 -4.95 28.57 -20.89
N PRO A 304 -5.89 29.21 -21.63
CA PRO A 304 -7.30 28.87 -21.57
C PRO A 304 -7.57 27.42 -22.01
N VAL A 305 -6.87 26.97 -23.05
CA VAL A 305 -7.02 25.59 -23.59
C VAL A 305 -6.50 24.58 -22.57
N VAL A 306 -5.33 24.82 -21.98
CA VAL A 306 -4.75 23.96 -20.93
C VAL A 306 -5.65 23.93 -19.70
N ALA A 307 -6.18 25.09 -19.27
CA ALA A 307 -7.10 25.15 -18.14
C ALA A 307 -8.43 24.43 -18.42
N ALA A 308 -9.01 24.61 -19.61
CA ALA A 308 -10.22 23.91 -20.02
C ALA A 308 -10.00 22.40 -20.09
N SER A 309 -8.91 21.93 -20.70
CA SER A 309 -8.55 20.52 -20.74
C SER A 309 -8.43 19.93 -19.34
N TYR A 310 -7.76 20.61 -18.42
CA TYR A 310 -7.67 20.19 -17.01
C TYR A 310 -9.03 20.10 -16.34
N VAL A 311 -9.90 21.09 -16.56
CA VAL A 311 -11.24 21.10 -15.95
C VAL A 311 -12.13 19.98 -16.47
N ILE A 312 -12.05 19.69 -17.76
CA ILE A 312 -12.92 18.70 -18.43
C ILE A 312 -12.44 17.28 -18.15
N THR A 313 -11.14 17.01 -18.29
CA THR A 313 -10.61 15.64 -18.28
C THR A 313 -9.54 15.40 -17.22
N GLY A 314 -8.85 16.43 -16.73
CA GLY A 314 -7.70 16.27 -15.86
C GLY A 314 -8.02 16.07 -14.38
N ARG A 315 -9.27 16.30 -13.96
CA ARG A 315 -9.68 16.19 -12.56
C ARG A 315 -9.87 14.73 -12.17
N PHE A 316 -8.98 14.26 -11.30
CA PHE A 316 -9.09 12.96 -10.65
C PHE A 316 -8.38 13.03 -9.30
N ASN A 317 -9.06 12.62 -8.25
CA ASN A 317 -8.51 12.58 -6.90
C ASN A 317 -8.56 11.14 -6.37
N PRO A 318 -7.41 10.44 -6.31
CA PRO A 318 -7.34 9.06 -5.82
C PRO A 318 -7.84 8.90 -4.37
N GLU A 319 -7.60 9.90 -3.51
CA GLU A 319 -8.06 9.91 -2.12
C GLU A 319 -9.59 9.87 -2.02
N LYS A 320 -10.27 10.67 -2.85
CA LYS A 320 -11.75 10.65 -2.90
C LYS A 320 -12.29 9.32 -3.41
N GLU A 321 -11.60 8.68 -4.33
CA GLU A 321 -12.02 7.35 -4.80
C GLU A 321 -11.78 6.29 -3.74
N PHE A 322 -10.70 6.40 -2.95
CA PHE A 322 -10.50 5.57 -1.77
C PHE A 322 -11.62 5.78 -0.73
N GLU A 323 -12.00 7.02 -0.43
CA GLU A 323 -13.09 7.31 0.51
C GLU A 323 -14.45 6.72 0.07
N LYS A 324 -14.71 6.64 -1.24
CA LYS A 324 -15.95 6.07 -1.80
C LYS A 324 -15.96 4.55 -1.84
N HIS A 325 -14.81 3.94 -2.09
CA HIS A 325 -14.66 2.50 -2.34
C HIS A 325 -13.54 1.89 -1.48
N PRO A 326 -13.55 2.09 -0.14
CA PRO A 326 -12.45 1.66 0.69
C PRO A 326 -12.33 0.13 0.72
N ALA A 327 -11.11 -0.37 0.55
CA ALA A 327 -10.76 -1.74 0.82
C ALA A 327 -9.72 -1.79 1.93
N THR A 328 -9.95 -2.61 2.93
CA THR A 328 -9.06 -2.79 4.08
C THR A 328 -8.16 -4.01 3.93
N ASN A 329 -8.59 -4.98 3.11
CA ASN A 329 -7.87 -6.23 2.90
C ASN A 329 -7.79 -6.55 1.40
N LEU A 330 -6.63 -7.01 0.99
CA LEU A 330 -6.45 -7.70 -0.28
C LEU A 330 -6.95 -9.12 -0.09
N ALA A 331 -7.96 -9.52 -0.84
CA ALA A 331 -8.65 -10.81 -0.82
C ALA A 331 -8.59 -11.62 0.50
N PRO A 332 -9.70 -11.89 1.17
CA PRO A 332 -9.74 -12.47 2.52
C PRO A 332 -8.94 -13.76 2.68
N GLU A 333 -8.76 -14.51 1.61
CA GLU A 333 -8.10 -15.82 1.62
C GLU A 333 -6.56 -15.72 1.68
N ASN A 334 -5.97 -14.60 1.25
CA ASN A 334 -4.53 -14.47 1.09
C ASN A 334 -3.84 -13.76 2.25
N LEU A 335 -4.59 -12.98 3.05
CA LEU A 335 -4.09 -12.31 4.26
C LEU A 335 -4.41 -13.08 5.55
N ALA A 336 -5.14 -14.17 5.45
CA ALA A 336 -5.59 -14.98 6.59
C ALA A 336 -4.47 -15.67 7.37
N SER A 337 -3.25 -15.64 6.88
CA SER A 337 -2.12 -16.35 7.50
C SER A 337 -1.48 -15.64 8.69
N SER A 338 -1.89 -14.41 9.02
CA SER A 338 -1.41 -13.74 10.23
C SER A 338 -2.55 -13.50 11.23
N PRO A 339 -2.69 -14.35 12.27
CA PRO A 339 -3.75 -14.21 13.29
C PRO A 339 -3.74 -12.85 14.00
N HIS A 340 -2.60 -12.18 14.06
CA HIS A 340 -2.43 -10.90 14.75
C HIS A 340 -3.01 -9.71 13.95
N LEU A 341 -3.01 -9.77 12.61
CA LEU A 341 -3.61 -8.74 11.77
C LEU A 341 -5.14 -8.90 11.67
N GLN A 342 -5.66 -10.13 11.80
CA GLN A 342 -7.09 -10.40 11.77
C GLN A 342 -7.85 -9.84 12.99
N SER A 343 -7.26 -9.92 14.17
CA SER A 343 -7.95 -9.47 15.39
C SER A 343 -8.14 -7.95 15.46
N VAL A 344 -7.29 -7.18 14.79
CA VAL A 344 -7.38 -5.71 14.76
C VAL A 344 -8.28 -5.23 13.61
N ALA A 345 -8.31 -5.94 12.48
CA ALA A 345 -9.04 -5.52 11.29
C ALA A 345 -10.55 -5.78 11.36
N LEU A 346 -11.00 -6.81 12.09
CA LEU A 346 -12.39 -7.23 12.08
C LEU A 346 -13.30 -6.44 13.03
N GLN A 347 -12.76 -5.82 14.06
CA GLN A 347 -13.57 -5.20 15.10
C GLN A 347 -14.08 -3.78 14.78
N ASP A 348 -13.53 -3.10 13.77
CA ASP A 348 -13.69 -1.65 13.64
C ASP A 348 -14.21 -1.11 12.29
N GLN A 349 -14.51 -1.97 11.32
CA GLN A 349 -14.76 -1.55 9.93
C GLN A 349 -16.01 -0.71 9.67
N ARG A 350 -17.02 -0.73 10.52
CA ARG A 350 -18.32 -0.10 10.23
C ARG A 350 -18.51 1.31 10.82
N THR A 351 -17.77 1.66 11.85
CA THR A 351 -17.97 2.91 12.60
C THR A 351 -17.07 4.06 12.12
N GLN A 352 -16.04 3.76 11.33
CA GLN A 352 -14.89 4.65 11.14
C GLN A 352 -15.03 5.71 10.04
N ILE A 353 -15.88 5.52 9.04
CA ILE A 353 -15.90 6.41 7.87
C ILE A 353 -16.66 7.72 8.13
N VAL A 354 -17.67 7.71 8.98
CA VAL A 354 -18.57 8.86 9.21
C VAL A 354 -18.00 9.92 10.15
N GLY A 355 -17.04 9.53 11.00
CA GLY A 355 -16.43 10.43 11.99
C GLY A 355 -14.98 10.83 11.71
N ALA A 356 -14.42 10.44 10.56
CA ALA A 356 -12.98 10.46 10.29
C ALA A 356 -12.28 11.80 10.55
N SER A 357 -12.86 12.93 10.19
CA SER A 357 -12.20 14.23 10.40
C SER A 357 -12.25 14.72 11.86
N ALA A 358 -13.32 14.41 12.59
CA ALA A 358 -13.44 14.76 14.01
C ALA A 358 -12.50 13.89 14.85
N GLU A 359 -12.46 12.62 14.55
CA GLU A 359 -11.59 11.63 15.20
C GLU A 359 -10.11 11.94 14.95
N TRP A 360 -9.74 12.27 13.72
CA TRP A 360 -8.41 12.78 13.37
C TRP A 360 -8.00 13.99 14.20
N ASN A 361 -8.89 14.97 14.37
CA ASN A 361 -8.61 16.15 15.16
C ASN A 361 -8.42 15.81 16.65
N ASN A 362 -9.17 14.84 17.17
CA ASN A 362 -9.03 14.35 18.53
C ASN A 362 -7.67 13.64 18.75
N TYR A 363 -7.26 12.76 17.82
CA TYR A 363 -5.95 12.12 17.88
C TYR A 363 -4.81 13.13 17.76
N ARG A 364 -4.94 14.09 16.85
CA ARG A 364 -3.97 15.16 16.71
C ARG A 364 -3.81 15.97 17.99
N LYS A 365 -4.93 16.37 18.61
CA LYS A 365 -4.91 17.11 19.88
C LYS A 365 -4.28 16.30 21.00
N ALA A 366 -4.63 15.02 21.15
CA ALA A 366 -4.04 14.15 22.15
C ALA A 366 -2.53 13.97 21.92
N PHE A 367 -2.12 13.83 20.67
CA PHE A 367 -0.71 13.69 20.28
C PHE A 367 0.08 14.99 20.52
N ASP A 368 -0.49 16.14 20.16
CA ASP A 368 0.13 17.45 20.40
C ASP A 368 0.30 17.69 21.91
N THR A 369 -0.67 17.26 22.73
CA THR A 369 -0.59 17.32 24.19
C THR A 369 0.53 16.43 24.72
N GLU A 370 0.66 15.20 24.24
CA GLU A 370 1.73 14.28 24.65
C GLU A 370 3.13 14.76 24.23
N ILE A 371 3.24 15.38 23.06
CA ILE A 371 4.48 16.03 22.63
C ILE A 371 4.82 17.23 23.51
N GLU A 372 3.84 18.07 23.83
CA GLU A 372 4.05 19.27 24.66
C GLU A 372 4.47 18.88 26.08
N GLU A 373 3.82 17.88 26.69
CA GLU A 373 4.17 17.35 28.00
C GLU A 373 5.60 16.76 28.06
N ASN A 374 6.10 16.22 26.92
CA ASN A 374 7.43 15.65 26.81
C ASN A 374 8.47 16.57 26.16
N ARG A 375 8.05 17.79 25.74
CA ARG A 375 8.88 18.69 24.94
C ARG A 375 10.17 19.13 25.62
N ASP A 376 10.10 19.38 26.92
CA ASP A 376 11.20 19.86 27.73
C ASP A 376 11.99 18.73 28.39
N SER A 377 11.65 17.46 28.10
CA SER A 377 12.44 16.35 28.61
C SER A 377 13.76 16.25 27.84
N PRO A 378 14.91 16.20 28.50
CA PRO A 378 16.21 15.97 27.85
C PRO A 378 16.20 14.74 26.94
N GLU A 379 15.44 13.72 27.33
CA GLU A 379 15.25 12.46 26.58
C GLU A 379 14.55 12.62 25.24
N ALA A 380 13.65 13.61 25.06
CA ALA A 380 12.98 13.85 23.77
C ALA A 380 13.90 14.51 22.74
N LEU A 381 14.79 15.39 23.20
CA LEU A 381 15.81 16.02 22.37
C LEU A 381 16.88 15.00 21.94
N ASP A 382 17.33 14.17 22.86
CA ASP A 382 18.30 13.10 22.59
C ASP A 382 17.76 12.07 21.59
N ARG A 383 16.48 11.76 21.66
CA ARG A 383 15.83 10.82 20.72
C ARG A 383 15.78 11.32 19.28
N SER A 384 15.45 12.60 19.08
CA SER A 384 15.44 13.21 17.74
C SER A 384 16.83 13.25 17.13
N HIS A 385 17.83 13.58 17.95
CA HIS A 385 19.23 13.57 17.54
C HIS A 385 19.73 12.16 17.22
N PHE A 386 19.35 11.19 18.03
CA PHE A 386 19.71 9.78 17.83
C PHE A 386 19.26 9.24 16.47
N PHE A 387 18.00 9.46 16.06
CA PHE A 387 17.52 8.99 14.75
C PHE A 387 18.24 9.69 13.59
N LYS A 388 18.62 10.95 13.75
CA LYS A 388 19.43 11.65 12.77
C LYS A 388 20.83 11.06 12.65
N LEU A 389 21.49 10.80 13.78
CA LEU A 389 22.79 10.13 13.82
C LEU A 389 22.73 8.71 13.24
N LEU A 390 21.67 7.97 13.55
CA LEU A 390 21.45 6.64 13.05
C LEU A 390 21.39 6.61 11.53
N ASP A 391 20.71 7.60 10.92
CA ASP A 391 20.64 7.72 9.46
C ASP A 391 21.95 8.24 8.85
N GLU A 392 22.63 9.18 9.49
CA GLU A 392 23.88 9.76 8.98
C GLU A 392 25.07 8.80 9.12
N LYS A 393 25.28 8.24 10.32
CA LYS A 393 26.49 7.46 10.66
C LYS A 393 26.24 5.95 10.81
N GLY A 394 24.99 5.53 10.99
CA GLY A 394 24.67 4.11 11.17
C GLY A 394 24.81 3.32 9.88
N THR A 395 24.81 2.00 10.02
CA THR A 395 24.67 1.03 8.92
C THR A 395 23.34 0.32 9.03
N ALA A 396 22.76 -0.07 7.89
CA ALA A 396 21.55 -0.88 7.88
C ALA A 396 21.89 -2.31 7.50
N SER A 397 21.17 -3.24 8.08
CA SER A 397 21.21 -4.66 7.71
C SER A 397 19.80 -5.24 7.73
N VAL A 398 19.59 -6.31 6.98
CA VAL A 398 18.33 -7.05 6.95
C VAL A 398 18.64 -8.50 7.27
N GLY A 399 17.95 -9.05 8.25
CA GLY A 399 18.08 -10.44 8.65
C GLY A 399 17.52 -11.40 7.60
N SER A 400 17.83 -12.68 7.75
CA SER A 400 17.30 -13.74 6.90
C SER A 400 15.76 -13.84 6.98
N ASP A 401 15.19 -13.50 8.12
CA ASP A 401 13.75 -13.40 8.38
C ASP A 401 13.09 -12.14 7.76
N GLY A 402 13.89 -11.22 7.20
CA GLY A 402 13.42 -9.94 6.65
C GLY A 402 13.39 -8.80 7.67
N SER A 403 13.73 -9.05 8.95
CA SER A 403 13.78 -7.99 9.95
C SER A 403 14.88 -6.97 9.64
N ALA A 404 14.53 -5.69 9.64
CA ALA A 404 15.46 -4.59 9.35
C ALA A 404 16.04 -4.01 10.65
N TRP A 405 17.34 -3.76 10.62
CA TRP A 405 18.14 -3.26 11.74
C TRP A 405 18.99 -2.08 11.31
N MET A 406 19.13 -1.13 12.22
CA MET A 406 20.11 -0.05 12.09
C MET A 406 21.15 -0.20 13.21
N GLN A 407 22.42 -0.09 12.86
CA GLN A 407 23.54 -0.21 13.80
C GLN A 407 24.32 1.08 13.82
N LEU A 408 24.61 1.58 15.01
CA LEU A 408 25.49 2.72 15.24
C LEU A 408 26.68 2.23 16.07
N SER A 409 27.88 2.43 15.58
CA SER A 409 29.12 2.13 16.31
C SER A 409 29.86 3.42 16.58
N GLU A 410 30.08 3.74 17.85
CA GLU A 410 30.81 4.94 18.28
C GLU A 410 31.64 4.62 19.54
N ASN A 411 32.88 5.13 19.56
CA ASN A 411 33.80 5.02 20.73
C ASN A 411 33.98 3.60 21.29
N GLY A 412 34.00 2.56 20.46
CA GLY A 412 34.17 1.18 20.89
C GLY A 412 32.88 0.50 21.39
N GLY A 413 31.76 1.20 21.43
CA GLY A 413 30.42 0.65 21.65
C GLY A 413 29.65 0.46 20.33
N SER A 414 28.72 -0.50 20.33
CA SER A 414 27.80 -0.70 19.21
C SER A 414 26.37 -0.83 19.72
N VAL A 415 25.45 -0.09 19.12
CA VAL A 415 24.01 -0.16 19.40
C VAL A 415 23.30 -0.64 18.16
N SER A 416 22.47 -1.66 18.29
CA SER A 416 21.63 -2.19 17.23
C SER A 416 20.16 -1.91 17.54
N VAL A 417 19.45 -1.33 16.56
CA VAL A 417 18.06 -0.90 16.67
C VAL A 417 17.24 -1.64 15.63
N GLY A 418 16.30 -2.46 16.08
CA GLY A 418 15.32 -3.09 15.19
C GLY A 418 14.28 -2.07 14.73
N VAL A 419 14.16 -1.89 13.42
CA VAL A 419 13.25 -0.90 12.82
C VAL A 419 12.07 -1.55 12.09
N SER A 420 11.94 -2.86 12.16
CA SER A 420 10.76 -3.61 11.66
C SER A 420 9.62 -3.61 12.67
N ALA A 421 8.38 -3.76 12.18
CA ALA A 421 7.20 -3.80 13.04
C ALA A 421 7.28 -4.93 14.09
N SER A 422 7.76 -6.12 13.71
CA SER A 422 8.00 -7.23 14.63
C SER A 422 8.95 -6.86 15.77
N ASN A 423 10.07 -6.22 15.45
CA ASN A 423 11.07 -5.82 16.43
C ASN A 423 10.57 -4.72 17.38
N VAL A 424 9.84 -3.75 16.84
CA VAL A 424 9.29 -2.65 17.64
C VAL A 424 8.18 -3.11 18.55
N LEU A 425 7.38 -4.09 18.12
CA LEU A 425 6.27 -4.64 18.91
C LEU A 425 6.69 -5.79 19.81
N ALA A 426 7.78 -6.49 19.49
CA ALA A 426 8.37 -7.48 20.38
C ALA A 426 8.93 -6.76 21.61
N GLN A 427 8.38 -7.00 22.75
CA GLN A 427 8.78 -6.37 24.04
C GLN A 427 10.20 -6.72 24.51
N GLU A 428 10.93 -7.51 23.75
CA GLU A 428 12.32 -7.89 24.01
C GLU A 428 13.31 -6.77 23.66
N SER A 429 12.94 -5.87 22.73
CA SER A 429 13.71 -4.66 22.44
C SER A 429 13.38 -3.58 23.47
N ASP A 430 14.33 -2.69 23.75
CA ASP A 430 14.17 -1.56 24.66
C ASP A 430 12.82 -0.84 24.42
N PRO A 431 11.86 -0.88 25.37
CA PRO A 431 10.53 -0.29 25.18
C PRO A 431 10.57 1.23 24.92
N GLN A 432 11.58 1.92 25.45
CA GLN A 432 11.77 3.36 25.23
C GLN A 432 12.17 3.65 23.78
N LEU A 433 12.97 2.77 23.19
CA LEU A 433 13.36 2.89 21.78
C LEU A 433 12.20 2.58 20.86
N ALA A 434 11.42 1.53 21.16
CA ALA A 434 10.20 1.21 20.42
C ALA A 434 9.20 2.38 20.45
N TYR A 435 8.99 2.96 21.62
CA TYR A 435 8.16 4.16 21.79
C TYR A 435 8.68 5.34 20.97
N SER A 436 9.99 5.60 21.02
CA SER A 436 10.63 6.71 20.30
C SER A 436 10.51 6.56 18.78
N LEU A 437 10.64 5.34 18.26
CA LEU A 437 10.49 5.07 16.83
C LEU A 437 9.04 5.29 16.36
N LEU A 438 8.07 4.80 17.12
CA LEU A 438 6.65 4.99 16.82
C LEU A 438 6.24 6.46 16.96
N LEU A 439 6.78 7.17 17.96
CA LEU A 439 6.57 8.60 18.14
C LEU A 439 7.13 9.39 16.94
N ALA A 440 8.35 9.09 16.50
CA ALA A 440 8.95 9.73 15.33
C ALA A 440 8.11 9.49 14.06
N ARG A 441 7.63 8.26 13.86
CA ARG A 441 6.74 7.91 12.76
C ARG A 441 5.43 8.69 12.84
N THR A 442 4.75 8.65 13.97
CA THR A 442 3.45 9.32 14.16
C THR A 442 3.61 10.84 14.03
N SER A 443 4.67 11.42 14.59
CA SER A 443 5.01 12.85 14.44
C SER A 443 5.21 13.25 12.97
N ALA A 444 5.93 12.46 12.20
CA ALA A 444 6.13 12.72 10.79
C ALA A 444 4.81 12.68 10.00
N LEU A 445 3.95 11.73 10.33
CA LEU A 445 2.60 11.64 9.77
C LEU A 445 1.77 12.90 10.12
N LEU A 446 1.76 13.35 11.34
CA LEU A 446 0.96 14.50 11.78
C LEU A 446 1.47 15.86 11.28
N LYS A 447 2.75 16.01 10.99
CA LYS A 447 3.33 17.26 10.51
C LYS A 447 3.12 17.53 9.01
N SER A 448 2.86 16.51 8.21
CA SER A 448 2.68 16.68 6.77
C SER A 448 1.22 17.01 6.41
N PRO A 449 0.88 18.02 5.63
CA PRO A 449 -0.49 18.25 5.17
C PRO A 449 -1.07 17.08 4.36
N LYS A 450 -0.23 16.14 3.99
CA LYS A 450 -0.60 14.92 3.27
C LYS A 450 -0.97 13.74 4.15
N HIS A 451 -0.87 13.80 5.48
CA HIS A 451 -1.25 12.65 6.29
C HIS A 451 -2.75 12.41 6.37
N ARG A 452 -3.55 13.38 5.97
CA ARG A 452 -4.97 13.13 5.70
C ARG A 452 -5.22 12.03 4.67
N ARG A 453 -4.17 11.56 4.00
CA ARG A 453 -4.18 10.47 3.03
C ARG A 453 -3.79 9.12 3.60
N GLU A 454 -3.26 9.09 4.79
CA GLU A 454 -3.11 7.84 5.49
C GLU A 454 -4.49 7.33 5.85
N THR A 455 -4.73 6.05 5.67
CA THR A 455 -6.03 5.49 6.03
C THR A 455 -6.25 5.69 7.52
N MET A 456 -7.45 6.03 7.92
CA MET A 456 -7.79 6.12 9.35
C MET A 456 -7.45 4.81 10.08
N LEU A 457 -7.57 3.67 9.40
CA LEU A 457 -7.19 2.37 9.94
C LEU A 457 -5.69 2.27 10.25
N GLU A 458 -4.83 2.69 9.32
CA GLU A 458 -3.38 2.70 9.52
C GLU A 458 -2.99 3.65 10.65
N PHE A 459 -3.61 4.83 10.69
CA PHE A 459 -3.39 5.78 11.78
C PHE A 459 -3.84 5.21 13.14
N HIS A 460 -5.01 4.62 13.23
CA HIS A 460 -5.50 3.95 14.44
C HIS A 460 -4.54 2.85 14.90
N GLN A 461 -4.03 2.07 13.96
CA GLN A 461 -3.07 1.01 14.27
C GLN A 461 -1.77 1.58 14.82
N GLU A 462 -1.21 2.63 14.19
CA GLU A 462 -0.01 3.29 14.67
C GLU A 462 -0.22 3.95 16.05
N TRP A 463 -1.38 4.59 16.25
CA TRP A 463 -1.75 5.17 17.54
C TRP A 463 -1.88 4.11 18.64
N ALA A 464 -2.54 2.99 18.36
CA ALA A 464 -2.64 1.88 19.31
C ALA A 464 -1.27 1.26 19.62
N ASN A 465 -0.36 1.20 18.65
CA ASN A 465 1.02 0.76 18.83
C ASN A 465 1.79 1.76 19.71
N LEU A 466 1.62 3.05 19.48
CA LEU A 466 2.23 4.11 20.28
C LEU A 466 1.78 4.03 21.74
N GLN A 467 0.49 3.87 22.00
CA GLN A 467 -0.05 3.73 23.35
C GLN A 467 0.52 2.49 24.06
N ARG A 468 0.62 1.36 23.37
CA ARG A 468 1.22 0.13 23.94
C ARG A 468 2.69 0.32 24.24
N ALA A 469 3.46 0.91 23.35
CA ALA A 469 4.87 1.18 23.54
C ALA A 469 5.10 2.21 24.65
N SER A 470 4.25 3.23 24.78
CA SER A 470 4.27 4.21 25.87
C SER A 470 4.01 3.55 27.24
N ALA A 471 3.00 2.69 27.31
CA ALA A 471 2.70 1.93 28.54
C ALA A 471 3.85 1.00 28.94
N ALA A 472 4.46 0.32 27.96
CA ALA A 472 5.64 -0.52 28.20
C ALA A 472 6.86 0.31 28.64
N ALA A 473 7.11 1.47 28.02
CA ALA A 473 8.15 2.39 28.40
C ALA A 473 7.94 2.96 29.82
N ALA A 474 6.69 3.29 30.19
CA ALA A 474 6.35 3.74 31.55
C ALA A 474 6.60 2.66 32.60
N SER A 475 6.30 1.39 32.31
CA SER A 475 6.57 0.26 33.19
C SER A 475 8.07 -0.03 33.33
N ALA A 476 8.85 0.21 32.29
CA ALA A 476 10.29 0.02 32.26
C ALA A 476 11.10 1.15 32.98
N ARG A 477 10.45 2.24 33.38
CA ARG A 477 11.09 3.40 34.05
C ARG A 477 11.60 3.14 35.45
N ASN A 478 11.59 1.91 35.94
CA ASN A 478 12.30 1.52 37.17
C ASN A 478 13.78 1.25 36.85
N PRO A 479 14.72 1.72 37.62
CA PRO A 479 15.82 2.64 37.37
C PRO A 479 17.10 2.02 36.84
N ALA A 480 17.07 1.28 35.77
CA ALA A 480 18.31 1.03 35.04
C ALA A 480 18.35 1.97 33.83
N PRO A 481 19.29 2.91 33.71
CA PRO A 481 19.45 3.70 32.52
C PRO A 481 19.63 2.74 31.32
N SER A 482 18.83 2.96 30.24
CA SER A 482 18.95 2.14 29.04
C SER A 482 20.41 2.12 28.60
N LYS A 483 20.89 1.01 28.04
CA LYS A 483 22.25 0.95 27.47
C LYS A 483 22.47 2.09 26.45
N LEU A 484 21.40 2.57 25.82
CA LEU A 484 21.41 3.68 24.88
C LEU A 484 21.77 5.02 25.53
N ALA A 485 21.20 5.34 26.70
CA ALA A 485 21.50 6.59 27.40
C ALA A 485 22.96 6.65 27.87
N ARG A 486 23.64 5.50 28.00
CA ARG A 486 25.07 5.44 28.32
C ARG A 486 26.00 5.58 27.11
N LEU A 487 25.47 5.43 25.89
CA LEU A 487 26.27 5.46 24.65
C LEU A 487 26.23 6.79 23.94
N ILE A 488 25.30 7.68 24.30
CA ILE A 488 25.24 9.04 23.76
C ILE A 488 25.97 9.95 24.77
N PRO A 489 27.21 10.39 24.50
CA PRO A 489 27.89 11.35 25.37
C PRO A 489 27.11 12.66 25.37
N ILE A 490 26.82 13.18 26.54
CA ILE A 490 26.14 14.48 26.76
C ILE A 490 26.98 15.67 26.25
N GLU A 491 28.19 15.44 25.75
CA GLU A 491 29.13 16.51 25.34
C GLU A 491 28.82 17.18 23.98
N ALA A 492 27.79 16.76 23.24
CA ALA A 492 27.45 17.39 21.95
C ALA A 492 26.50 18.59 22.06
N SER A 493 26.16 19.07 23.28
CA SER A 493 25.20 20.16 23.47
C SER A 493 25.81 21.56 23.71
N ALA A 494 27.10 21.73 23.48
CA ALA A 494 27.74 23.03 23.64
C ALA A 494 28.49 23.45 22.37
N THR A 495 27.77 23.75 21.28
CA THR A 495 28.16 24.68 20.22
C THR A 495 27.19 24.54 19.03
N PHE A 496 26.08 25.28 19.11
CA PHE A 496 25.54 26.05 17.94
C PHE A 496 24.46 26.98 18.44
#